data_def314acd22ddf93c7d5306c36aa7050
#
_entry.id   def314acd22ddf93c7d5306c36aa7050
#
_cell.length_a   1.000
_cell.length_b   1.000
_cell.length_c   1.000
_cell.angle_alpha   90.00
_cell.angle_beta   90.00
_cell.angle_gamma   90.00
#
_symmetry.space_group_name_H-M   'P 1'
#
loop_
_entity.id
_entity.type
_entity.pdbx_description
1 polymer ?
#
loop_
_entity_poly.entity_id
_entity_poly.type
_entity_poly.pdbx_seq_one_letter_code
_entity_poly.pdbx_strand_id
1 'polypeptide(L)'
;MHLDNLKSRILSESSAFIPYLEELINDYRFDDGEALEIAFLIKKSGPSSLSDEQWYVFLENGLLPNNYVEECDRCIEHIPWSNMYSAIFINRDHLCANCHFYVNKG
;
A
#
# COMPACT_ATOMS: atom_id res chain seq x y z
N MET A 1 16.69 0.67 6.66
CA MET A 1 16.09 1.33 5.52
C MET A 1 14.60 1.04 5.46
N HIS A 2 13.86 1.98 4.98
CA HIS A 2 12.40 1.90 4.95
C HIS A 2 11.85 0.73 4.16
N LEU A 3 12.57 0.26 3.15
CA LEU A 3 12.11 -0.84 2.31
C LEU A 3 11.99 -2.15 3.09
N ASP A 4 12.94 -2.43 3.97
CA ASP A 4 12.88 -3.65 4.78
C ASP A 4 11.70 -3.63 5.74
N ASN A 5 11.40 -2.48 6.32
CA ASN A 5 10.25 -2.34 7.22
C ASN A 5 8.93 -2.50 6.46
N LEU A 6 8.84 -1.92 5.28
CA LEU A 6 7.64 -2.03 4.45
C LEU A 6 7.45 -3.46 3.98
N LYS A 7 8.51 -4.12 3.55
CA LYS A 7 8.47 -5.52 3.16
C LYS A 7 7.96 -6.39 4.31
N SER A 8 8.51 -6.19 5.50
CA SER A 8 8.10 -6.96 6.69
C SER A 8 6.63 -6.72 7.02
N ARG A 9 6.17 -5.48 6.89
CA ARG A 9 4.77 -5.15 7.14
C ARG A 9 3.85 -5.87 6.16
N ILE A 10 4.20 -5.85 4.88
CA ILE A 10 3.39 -6.53 3.85
C ILE A 10 3.34 -8.03 4.12
N LEU A 11 4.48 -8.63 4.48
CA LEU A 11 4.53 -10.08 4.76
C LEU A 11 3.70 -10.45 5.98
N SER A 12 3.78 -9.65 7.04
CA SER A 12 3.03 -9.95 8.27
C SER A 12 1.55 -9.61 8.18
N GLU A 13 1.18 -8.70 7.28
CA GLU A 13 -0.20 -8.24 7.10
C GLU A 13 -0.73 -8.59 5.72
N SER A 14 -0.27 -9.68 5.13
CA SER A 14 -0.60 -10.01 3.74
C SER A 14 -2.10 -10.15 3.50
N SER A 15 -2.86 -10.67 4.45
CA SER A 15 -4.31 -10.83 4.29
C SER A 15 -5.03 -9.47 4.19
N ALA A 16 -4.49 -8.44 4.80
CA ALA A 16 -5.04 -7.08 4.70
C ALA A 16 -4.47 -6.35 3.49
N PHE A 17 -3.23 -6.64 3.11
CA PHE A 17 -2.57 -5.99 1.99
C PHE A 17 -3.15 -6.41 0.64
N ILE A 18 -3.46 -7.70 0.46
CA ILE A 18 -3.95 -8.21 -0.83
C ILE A 18 -5.20 -7.48 -1.34
N PRO A 19 -6.24 -7.24 -0.52
CA PRO A 19 -7.38 -6.46 -1.00
C PRO A 19 -6.99 -5.05 -1.48
N TYR A 20 -6.06 -4.40 -0.79
CA TYR A 20 -5.58 -3.10 -1.22
C TYR A 20 -4.84 -3.21 -2.56
N LEU A 21 -4.00 -4.23 -2.71
CA LEU A 21 -3.29 -4.48 -3.96
C LEU A 21 -4.28 -4.67 -5.13
N GLU A 22 -5.36 -5.42 -4.88
CA GLU A 22 -6.38 -5.63 -5.90
C GLU A 22 -7.06 -4.33 -6.31
N GLU A 23 -7.34 -3.44 -5.35
CA GLU A 23 -7.89 -2.13 -5.66
C GLU A 23 -6.93 -1.33 -6.55
N LEU A 24 -5.65 -1.35 -6.24
CA LEU A 24 -4.66 -0.63 -7.04
C LEU A 24 -4.60 -1.17 -8.46
N ILE A 25 -4.66 -2.48 -8.63
CA ILE A 25 -4.64 -3.11 -9.95
C ILE A 25 -5.90 -2.74 -10.73
N ASN A 26 -7.06 -2.87 -10.10
CA ASN A 26 -8.35 -2.62 -10.76
C ASN A 26 -8.52 -1.16 -11.18
N ASP A 27 -7.92 -0.24 -10.44
CA ASP A 27 -8.03 1.19 -10.73
C ASP A 27 -6.85 1.73 -11.51
N TYR A 28 -6.00 0.84 -12.06
CA TYR A 28 -4.87 1.21 -12.91
C TYR A 28 -3.89 2.15 -12.20
N ARG A 29 -3.62 1.88 -10.91
CA ARG A 29 -2.70 2.71 -10.12
C ARG A 29 -1.24 2.34 -10.30
N PHE A 30 -0.96 1.23 -10.98
CA PHE A 30 0.40 0.87 -11.38
C PHE A 30 0.60 1.20 -12.84
N ASP A 31 1.74 1.80 -13.17
CA ASP A 31 2.12 2.00 -14.55
C ASP A 31 2.45 0.66 -15.20
N ASP A 32 2.25 0.56 -16.51
CA ASP A 32 2.63 -0.63 -17.25
C ASP A 32 4.12 -0.88 -17.07
N GLY A 33 4.47 -2.12 -16.78
CA GLY A 33 5.85 -2.50 -16.60
C GLY A 33 6.04 -3.55 -15.54
N GLU A 34 7.27 -3.66 -15.05
CA GLU A 34 7.68 -4.73 -14.15
C GLU A 34 6.93 -4.69 -12.82
N ALA A 35 6.70 -3.51 -12.26
CA ALA A 35 5.99 -3.39 -10.99
C ALA A 35 4.57 -3.95 -11.09
N LEU A 36 3.88 -3.70 -12.20
CA LEU A 36 2.55 -4.24 -12.41
C LEU A 36 2.59 -5.77 -12.55
N GLU A 37 3.58 -6.30 -13.27
CA GLU A 37 3.74 -7.74 -13.40
C GLU A 37 3.98 -8.39 -12.04
N ILE A 38 4.78 -7.76 -11.20
CA ILE A 38 5.03 -8.24 -9.85
C ILE A 38 3.75 -8.17 -9.00
N ALA A 39 2.96 -7.13 -9.17
CA ALA A 39 1.67 -7.01 -8.47
C ALA A 39 0.76 -8.20 -8.81
N PHE A 40 0.68 -8.59 -10.07
CA PHE A 40 -0.08 -9.78 -10.48
C PHE A 40 0.50 -11.06 -9.89
N LEU A 41 1.82 -11.15 -9.79
CA LEU A 41 2.48 -12.31 -9.18
C LEU A 41 2.12 -12.42 -7.69
N ILE A 42 2.11 -11.30 -6.98
CA ILE A 42 1.71 -11.28 -5.57
C ILE A 42 0.25 -11.73 -5.43
N LYS A 43 -0.61 -11.23 -6.28
CA LYS A 43 -2.04 -11.59 -6.26
C LYS A 43 -2.23 -13.09 -6.48
N LYS A 44 -1.43 -13.68 -7.38
CA LYS A 44 -1.55 -15.09 -7.74
C LYS A 44 -0.89 -16.02 -6.73
N SER A 45 0.31 -15.69 -6.28
CA SER A 45 1.16 -16.61 -5.51
C SER A 45 1.53 -16.10 -4.11
N GLY A 46 1.11 -14.90 -3.75
CA GLY A 46 1.42 -14.31 -2.46
C GLY A 46 2.74 -13.55 -2.45
N PRO A 47 2.90 -12.63 -1.48
CA PRO A 47 4.12 -11.80 -1.44
C PRO A 47 5.38 -12.57 -1.09
N SER A 48 5.26 -13.70 -0.41
CA SER A 48 6.45 -14.49 -0.03
C SER A 48 7.13 -15.14 -1.21
N SER A 49 6.50 -15.14 -2.39
CA SER A 49 7.08 -15.75 -3.61
C SER A 49 8.13 -14.86 -4.29
N LEU A 50 8.26 -13.60 -3.87
CA LEU A 50 9.14 -12.66 -4.54
C LEU A 50 10.60 -12.84 -4.15
N SER A 51 11.51 -12.63 -5.12
CA SER A 51 12.94 -12.50 -4.84
C SER A 51 13.22 -11.11 -4.26
N ASP A 52 14.43 -10.92 -3.71
CA ASP A 52 14.83 -9.63 -3.18
C ASP A 52 14.78 -8.53 -4.24
N GLU A 53 15.21 -8.87 -5.45
CA GLU A 53 15.19 -7.93 -6.57
C GLU A 53 13.76 -7.54 -6.95
N GLN A 54 12.85 -8.50 -6.98
CA GLN A 54 11.45 -8.22 -7.25
C GLN A 54 10.83 -7.34 -6.17
N TRP A 55 11.16 -7.58 -4.90
CA TRP A 55 10.71 -6.74 -3.81
C TRP A 55 11.17 -5.30 -4.02
N TYR A 56 12.43 -5.11 -4.36
CA TYR A 56 12.97 -3.77 -4.58
C TYR A 56 12.20 -3.03 -5.68
N VAL A 57 12.02 -3.69 -6.83
CA VAL A 57 11.31 -3.09 -7.95
C VAL A 57 9.87 -2.75 -7.57
N PHE A 58 9.18 -3.67 -6.92
CA PHE A 58 7.78 -3.46 -6.55
C PHE A 58 7.63 -2.30 -5.57
N LEU A 59 8.47 -2.24 -4.54
CA LEU A 59 8.37 -1.18 -3.55
C LEU A 59 8.79 0.18 -4.11
N GLU A 60 9.91 0.23 -4.81
CA GLU A 60 10.43 1.50 -5.33
C GLU A 60 9.59 2.06 -6.47
N ASN A 61 9.11 1.22 -7.36
CA ASN A 61 8.41 1.68 -8.55
C ASN A 61 6.90 1.50 -8.49
N GLY A 62 6.40 0.63 -7.62
CA GLY A 62 4.97 0.35 -7.52
C GLY A 62 4.28 1.04 -6.36
N LEU A 63 4.79 0.91 -5.15
CA LEU A 63 4.13 1.45 -3.97
C LEU A 63 4.58 2.86 -3.60
N LEU A 64 5.88 3.07 -3.46
CA LEU A 64 6.39 4.31 -2.88
C LEU A 64 6.06 5.59 -3.67
N PRO A 65 6.04 5.58 -4.99
CA PRO A 65 5.78 6.83 -5.71
C PRO A 65 4.45 7.48 -5.37
N ASN A 66 3.35 6.72 -5.38
CA ASN A 66 2.02 7.31 -5.19
C ASN A 66 1.02 6.43 -4.48
N ASN A 67 1.42 5.25 -4.04
CA ASN A 67 0.48 4.22 -3.58
C ASN A 67 0.68 3.81 -2.12
N TYR A 68 1.43 4.58 -1.35
CA TYR A 68 1.69 4.24 0.03
C TYR A 68 1.92 5.49 0.88
N VAL A 69 1.30 5.52 2.05
CA VAL A 69 1.56 6.51 3.09
C VAL A 69 1.81 5.73 4.38
N GLU A 70 2.98 5.94 4.97
CA GLU A 70 3.39 5.15 6.13
C GLU A 70 2.62 5.51 7.39
N GLU A 71 2.41 6.80 7.63
CA GLU A 71 1.83 7.29 8.87
C GLU A 71 0.70 8.27 8.62
N CYS A 72 -0.29 8.22 9.51
CA CYS A 72 -1.35 9.22 9.52
C CYS A 72 -0.76 10.60 9.83
N ASP A 73 -1.14 11.61 9.06
CA ASP A 73 -0.63 12.97 9.24
C ASP A 73 -1.04 13.61 10.57
N ARG A 74 -2.03 13.05 11.25
CA ARG A 74 -2.53 13.63 12.49
C ARG A 74 -2.07 12.86 13.74
N CYS A 75 -2.24 11.53 13.77
CA CYS A 75 -1.93 10.75 14.97
C CYS A 75 -0.59 10.02 14.87
N ILE A 76 0.05 10.03 13.70
CA ILE A 76 1.38 9.45 13.45
C ILE A 76 1.38 7.92 13.54
N GLU A 77 0.24 7.28 13.74
CA GLU A 77 0.16 5.83 13.68
C GLU A 77 0.06 5.34 12.23
N HIS A 78 0.42 4.10 12.00
CA HIS A 78 0.33 3.53 10.66
C HIS A 78 -1.10 3.55 10.15
N ILE A 79 -1.28 3.91 8.89
CA ILE A 79 -2.58 3.82 8.24
C ILE A 79 -2.82 2.35 7.90
N PRO A 80 -3.91 1.73 8.41
CA PRO A 80 -4.21 0.34 8.06
C PRO A 80 -4.41 0.16 6.55
N TRP A 81 -4.04 -1.01 6.03
CA TRP A 81 -4.22 -1.28 4.60
C TRP A 81 -5.68 -1.09 4.15
N SER A 82 -6.64 -1.41 5.02
CA SER A 82 -8.06 -1.25 4.71
C SER A 82 -8.47 0.21 4.52
N ASN A 83 -7.69 1.16 5.04
CA ASN A 83 -7.98 2.60 4.92
C ASN A 83 -7.02 3.30 3.96
N MET A 84 -6.01 2.59 3.45
CA MET A 84 -4.96 3.20 2.65
C MET A 84 -5.52 3.83 1.36
N TYR A 85 -6.37 3.10 0.66
CA TYR A 85 -6.93 3.58 -0.59
C TYR A 85 -7.73 4.87 -0.37
N SER A 86 -8.57 4.88 0.66
CA SER A 86 -9.37 6.06 0.97
C SER A 86 -8.50 7.26 1.34
N ALA A 87 -7.45 7.04 2.13
CA ALA A 87 -6.58 8.12 2.58
C ALA A 87 -5.84 8.77 1.42
N ILE A 88 -5.44 7.99 0.41
CA ILE A 88 -4.63 8.50 -0.70
C ILE A 88 -5.51 9.00 -1.85
N PHE A 89 -6.51 8.23 -2.25
CA PHE A 89 -7.19 8.44 -3.52
C PHE A 89 -8.60 9.01 -3.40
N ILE A 90 -9.27 8.80 -2.30
CA ILE A 90 -10.65 9.27 -2.09
C ILE A 90 -10.66 10.55 -1.28
N ASN A 91 -10.18 10.49 -0.06
CA ASN A 91 -10.15 11.65 0.85
C ASN A 91 -8.96 12.55 0.59
N ARG A 92 -7.85 11.97 0.16
CA ARG A 92 -6.60 12.67 -0.15
C ARG A 92 -6.06 13.48 1.02
N ASP A 93 -6.35 13.03 2.23
CA ASP A 93 -5.94 13.74 3.45
C ASP A 93 -4.81 13.02 4.19
N HIS A 94 -4.46 11.81 3.78
CA HIS A 94 -3.43 10.98 4.42
C HIS A 94 -3.71 10.75 5.90
N LEU A 95 -4.99 10.59 6.25
CA LEU A 95 -5.44 10.33 7.62
C LEU A 95 -5.98 8.91 7.73
N CYS A 96 -5.77 8.29 8.90
CA CYS A 96 -6.44 7.02 9.18
C CYS A 96 -7.94 7.29 9.34
N ALA A 97 -8.75 6.22 9.34
CA ALA A 97 -10.20 6.37 9.39
C ALA A 97 -10.67 7.16 10.62
N ASN A 98 -10.06 6.89 11.78
CA ASN A 98 -10.43 7.58 13.01
C ASN A 98 -10.15 9.08 12.94
N CYS A 99 -8.97 9.47 12.44
CA CYS A 99 -8.59 10.86 12.33
C CYS A 99 -9.41 11.57 11.25
N HIS A 100 -9.66 10.89 10.14
CA HIS A 100 -10.52 11.44 9.08
C HIS A 100 -11.92 11.75 9.64
N PHE A 101 -12.51 10.78 10.33
CA PHE A 101 -13.83 10.97 10.95
C PHE A 101 -13.80 12.11 11.94
N TYR A 102 -12.79 12.16 12.80
CA TYR A 102 -12.68 13.17 13.83
C TYR A 102 -12.58 14.59 13.24
N VAL A 103 -11.74 14.76 12.22
CA VAL A 103 -11.54 16.07 11.57
C VAL A 103 -12.77 16.53 10.82
N ASN A 104 -13.53 15.62 10.24
CA ASN A 104 -14.71 15.95 9.43
C ASN A 104 -16.01 15.85 10.19
N LYS A 105 -15.94 15.62 11.49
CA LYS A 105 -17.10 15.45 12.35
C LYS A 105 -17.92 16.73 12.50
N GLY A 106 -17.22 17.83 12.57
CA GLY A 106 -17.85 19.12 12.78
C GLY A 106 -18.60 19.62 11.58
#